data_5c21426644e14c266821e75b04f29cfe
#
_entry.id   5c21426644e14c266821e75b04f29cfe
#
_cell.length_a   1.000
_cell.length_b   1.000
_cell.length_c   1.000
_cell.angle_alpha   90.00
_cell.angle_beta   90.00
_cell.angle_gamma   90.00
#
_symmetry.space_group_name_H-M   'P 1'
#
loop_
_entity.id
_entity.type
_entity.pdbx_description
1 polymer ?
#
loop_
_entity_poly.entity_id
_entity_poly.type
_entity_poly.pdbx_seq_one_letter_code
_entity_poly.pdbx_strand_id
1 'polypeptide(L)'
;MTRLLVLVATLLAFALPAAAAPKAGKIRVLYLDQSVGWVHAPVAPPKASNGPTLSEVAMAEIGARSGAFTVRSTRDASTITPETLKEIDVLVFYTTGALPIAPATWTTIQDWIKSGKGGFVGLHSATDTGWPYDGRGETYTAFINGKFAGHPWTQGTPITIQALGGASEPMNQAWPRRFAYAEEIYQYADYDPTKVRALQVLDFSDMALKRPWLVPVTWTRQVGKGRLLYTNLGHTPSTWDDPRYRRQIVDAVRWTAGRLPGPAQPNPQEQALWALRSLLAYDDARPKAEIERRIARLAKADPAWLGDAAARVAALRPLWPAKPDSDRAPFETAYSALLTEVLAKSAN
;
A
#
# COMPACT_ATOMS: atom_id res chain seq x y z
N MET A 1 -45.43 47.69 26.89
CA MET A 1 -45.57 46.22 26.89
C MET A 1 -44.55 45.65 25.92
N THR A 2 -43.35 45.33 26.40
CA THR A 2 -42.22 44.90 25.60
C THR A 2 -42.11 43.36 25.74
N ARG A 3 -42.32 42.64 24.65
CA ARG A 3 -42.19 41.16 24.65
C ARG A 3 -40.74 40.77 24.43
N LEU A 4 -40.17 40.11 25.42
CA LEU A 4 -38.83 39.51 25.38
C LEU A 4 -38.92 38.13 24.66
N LEU A 5 -38.28 37.99 23.49
CA LEU A 5 -38.11 36.72 22.80
C LEU A 5 -36.88 36.01 23.39
N VAL A 6 -37.08 34.89 24.04
CA VAL A 6 -36.00 34.03 24.49
C VAL A 6 -35.69 33.02 23.34
N LEU A 7 -34.51 33.17 22.74
CA LEU A 7 -33.98 32.20 21.76
C LEU A 7 -33.34 31.04 22.53
N VAL A 8 -33.92 29.87 22.49
CA VAL A 8 -33.32 28.62 22.99
C VAL A 8 -32.45 28.01 21.88
N ALA A 9 -31.14 28.14 22.00
CA ALA A 9 -30.18 27.46 21.12
C ALA A 9 -29.97 26.03 21.60
N THR A 10 -30.50 25.08 20.86
CA THR A 10 -30.26 23.63 21.08
C THR A 10 -28.89 23.26 20.51
N LEU A 11 -27.90 23.06 21.39
CA LEU A 11 -26.62 22.47 21.01
C LEU A 11 -26.81 20.97 20.72
N LEU A 12 -26.78 20.59 19.45
CA LEU A 12 -26.62 19.20 19.04
C LEU A 12 -25.13 18.76 19.26
N ALA A 13 -24.88 18.07 20.35
CA ALA A 13 -23.61 17.42 20.58
C ALA A 13 -23.51 16.19 19.66
N PHE A 14 -22.71 16.29 18.60
CA PHE A 14 -22.29 15.12 17.82
C PHE A 14 -21.38 14.26 18.69
N ALA A 15 -21.90 13.16 19.20
CA ALA A 15 -21.07 12.13 19.84
C ALA A 15 -20.20 11.47 18.78
N LEU A 16 -18.90 11.81 18.76
CA LEU A 16 -17.91 11.05 18.02
C LEU A 16 -17.90 9.60 18.54
N PRO A 17 -17.90 8.58 17.67
CA PRO A 17 -17.83 7.21 18.13
C PRO A 17 -16.55 7.02 18.94
N ALA A 18 -16.67 6.61 20.19
CA ALA A 18 -15.54 6.31 21.06
C ALA A 18 -14.65 5.28 20.38
N ALA A 19 -13.40 5.64 20.10
CA ALA A 19 -12.39 4.69 19.63
C ALA A 19 -12.27 3.59 20.70
N ALA A 20 -12.45 2.33 20.28
CA ALA A 20 -12.27 1.19 21.16
C ALA A 20 -10.88 1.26 21.82
N ALA A 21 -10.82 1.08 23.14
CA ALA A 21 -9.55 1.08 23.87
C ALA A 21 -8.56 0.08 23.24
N PRO A 22 -7.28 0.45 23.08
CA PRO A 22 -6.29 -0.44 22.47
C PRO A 22 -6.21 -1.76 23.24
N LYS A 23 -6.31 -2.89 22.56
CA LYS A 23 -6.12 -4.21 23.16
C LYS A 23 -4.73 -4.23 23.84
N ALA A 24 -4.67 -4.57 25.12
CA ALA A 24 -3.42 -4.71 25.86
C ALA A 24 -2.61 -5.93 25.35
N GLY A 25 -1.28 -5.90 25.52
CA GLY A 25 -0.38 -6.99 25.16
C GLY A 25 0.21 -6.88 23.73
N LYS A 26 1.10 -7.82 23.38
CA LYS A 26 1.73 -7.89 22.05
C LYS A 26 0.70 -8.32 21.00
N ILE A 27 0.83 -7.81 19.77
CA ILE A 27 0.04 -8.26 18.62
C ILE A 27 0.48 -9.68 18.26
N ARG A 28 -0.47 -10.56 18.01
CA ARG A 28 -0.21 -11.96 17.62
C ARG A 28 -0.28 -12.06 16.10
N VAL A 29 0.83 -12.38 15.46
CA VAL A 29 0.96 -12.49 14.01
C VAL A 29 1.03 -13.95 13.60
N LEU A 30 0.24 -14.34 12.60
CA LEU A 30 0.50 -15.55 11.81
C LEU A 30 1.14 -15.13 10.50
N TYR A 31 2.37 -15.58 10.27
CA TYR A 31 3.14 -15.33 9.06
C TYR A 31 3.10 -16.58 8.18
N LEU A 32 2.51 -16.46 6.99
CA LEU A 32 2.45 -17.50 5.96
C LEU A 32 3.43 -17.14 4.83
N ASP A 33 4.43 -17.98 4.60
CA ASP A 33 5.41 -17.87 3.52
C ASP A 33 5.40 -19.10 2.57
N GLN A 34 4.22 -19.63 2.32
CA GLN A 34 4.01 -20.74 1.38
C GLN A 34 4.11 -20.26 -0.08
N SER A 35 4.97 -20.92 -0.86
CA SER A 35 5.06 -20.74 -2.30
C SER A 35 4.57 -21.99 -3.04
N VAL A 36 3.66 -21.77 -4.02
CA VAL A 36 3.23 -22.80 -4.97
C VAL A 36 3.63 -22.36 -6.37
N GLY A 37 4.72 -22.91 -6.87
CA GLY A 37 5.36 -22.48 -8.12
C GLY A 37 6.70 -21.78 -7.86
N TRP A 38 6.78 -20.48 -8.15
CA TRP A 38 8.03 -19.73 -7.94
C TRP A 38 8.32 -19.48 -6.46
N VAL A 39 9.57 -19.78 -6.05
CA VAL A 39 10.03 -19.57 -4.67
C VAL A 39 11.04 -18.43 -4.63
N HIS A 40 10.70 -17.34 -3.97
CA HIS A 40 11.58 -16.19 -3.80
C HIS A 40 12.68 -16.47 -2.77
N ALA A 41 13.87 -15.89 -2.96
CA ALA A 41 15.02 -16.14 -2.09
C ALA A 41 14.73 -15.92 -0.58
N PRO A 42 14.00 -14.87 -0.14
CA PRO A 42 13.70 -14.68 1.29
C PRO A 42 12.80 -15.75 1.90
N VAL A 43 11.99 -16.44 1.12
CA VAL A 43 11.07 -17.52 1.58
C VAL A 43 11.57 -18.92 1.19
N ALA A 44 12.76 -19.03 0.59
CA ALA A 44 13.37 -20.30 0.28
C ALA A 44 13.94 -20.96 1.55
N PRO A 45 13.55 -22.21 1.86
CA PRO A 45 14.19 -22.94 2.96
C PRO A 45 15.69 -23.12 2.70
N PRO A 46 16.51 -23.15 3.75
CA PRO A 46 17.94 -23.46 3.59
C PRO A 46 18.13 -24.81 2.92
N LYS A 47 19.05 -24.89 1.92
CA LYS A 47 19.27 -26.10 1.11
C LYS A 47 19.63 -27.38 1.92
N ALA A 48 20.24 -27.20 3.09
CA ALA A 48 20.71 -28.30 3.92
C ALA A 48 19.76 -28.70 5.06
N SER A 49 18.64 -27.99 5.24
CA SER A 49 17.73 -28.27 6.35
C SER A 49 16.33 -27.71 6.08
N ASN A 50 15.32 -28.23 6.76
CA ASN A 50 13.99 -27.62 6.84
C ASN A 50 13.91 -26.46 7.85
N GLY A 51 15.05 -25.82 8.13
CA GLY A 51 15.12 -24.68 9.04
C GLY A 51 14.29 -23.49 8.60
N PRO A 52 14.22 -22.44 9.44
CA PRO A 52 13.48 -21.24 9.12
C PRO A 52 14.08 -20.52 7.89
N THR A 53 13.22 -19.88 7.11
CA THR A 53 13.63 -19.03 5.99
C THR A 53 14.22 -17.71 6.49
N LEU A 54 14.90 -16.97 5.61
CA LEU A 54 15.41 -15.63 5.94
C LEU A 54 14.29 -14.73 6.47
N SER A 55 13.15 -14.73 5.80
CA SER A 55 12.02 -13.87 6.17
C SER A 55 11.34 -14.32 7.47
N GLU A 56 11.27 -15.62 7.77
CA GLU A 56 10.77 -16.11 9.06
C GLU A 56 11.66 -15.63 10.21
N VAL A 57 12.99 -15.75 10.05
CA VAL A 57 13.96 -15.25 11.04
C VAL A 57 13.81 -13.73 11.22
N ALA A 58 13.79 -13.00 10.11
CA ALA A 58 13.67 -11.55 10.15
C ALA A 58 12.36 -11.09 10.82
N MET A 59 11.23 -11.72 10.49
CA MET A 59 9.93 -11.40 11.11
C MET A 59 9.95 -11.63 12.62
N ALA A 60 10.53 -12.74 13.07
CA ALA A 60 10.68 -13.03 14.50
C ALA A 60 11.56 -11.98 15.20
N GLU A 61 12.71 -11.61 14.60
CA GLU A 61 13.59 -10.57 15.13
C GLU A 61 12.91 -9.19 15.17
N ILE A 62 12.19 -8.79 14.11
CA ILE A 62 11.47 -7.52 14.06
C ILE A 62 10.45 -7.45 15.19
N GLY A 63 9.67 -8.51 15.40
CA GLY A 63 8.72 -8.61 16.50
C GLY A 63 9.37 -8.52 17.87
N ALA A 64 10.46 -9.28 18.08
CA ALA A 64 11.19 -9.32 19.35
C ALA A 64 11.84 -7.97 19.67
N ARG A 65 12.57 -7.36 18.72
CA ARG A 65 13.30 -6.10 18.92
C ARG A 65 12.36 -4.91 19.12
N SER A 66 11.24 -4.88 18.37
CA SER A 66 10.25 -3.79 18.52
C SER A 66 9.39 -3.94 19.77
N GLY A 67 9.27 -5.15 20.32
CA GLY A 67 8.34 -5.47 21.39
C GLY A 67 6.86 -5.37 20.99
N ALA A 68 6.55 -5.04 19.70
CA ALA A 68 5.20 -4.74 19.25
C ALA A 68 4.36 -6.00 19.01
N PHE A 69 4.97 -7.10 18.53
CA PHE A 69 4.25 -8.31 18.16
C PHE A 69 5.07 -9.59 18.41
N THR A 70 4.36 -10.70 18.44
CA THR A 70 4.92 -12.07 18.38
C THR A 70 4.55 -12.69 17.06
N VAL A 71 5.39 -13.61 16.53
CA VAL A 71 5.18 -14.28 15.25
C VAL A 71 5.10 -15.78 15.45
N ARG A 72 4.08 -16.39 14.83
CA ARG A 72 4.03 -17.81 14.53
C ARG A 72 4.12 -17.94 13.01
N SER A 73 5.16 -18.60 12.50
CA SER A 73 5.35 -18.82 11.07
C SER A 73 4.77 -20.17 10.64
N THR A 74 4.28 -20.25 9.41
CA THR A 74 3.82 -21.49 8.77
C THR A 74 4.06 -21.42 7.27
N ARG A 75 4.36 -22.57 6.66
CA ARG A 75 4.42 -22.77 5.21
C ARG A 75 3.27 -23.63 4.70
N ASP A 76 2.22 -23.76 5.52
CA ASP A 76 1.04 -24.54 5.22
C ASP A 76 -0.22 -23.69 5.41
N ALA A 77 -0.84 -23.29 4.30
CA ALA A 77 -2.06 -22.48 4.30
C ALA A 77 -3.26 -23.21 4.91
N SER A 78 -3.23 -24.55 4.98
CA SER A 78 -4.31 -25.34 5.62
C SER A 78 -4.40 -25.09 7.13
N THR A 79 -3.35 -24.56 7.75
CA THR A 79 -3.33 -24.16 9.17
C THR A 79 -4.20 -22.94 9.46
N ILE A 80 -4.67 -22.21 8.44
CA ILE A 80 -5.58 -21.08 8.60
C ILE A 80 -7.00 -21.62 8.75
N THR A 81 -7.46 -21.74 9.98
CA THR A 81 -8.79 -22.21 10.35
C THR A 81 -9.55 -21.12 11.13
N PRO A 82 -10.88 -21.26 11.30
CA PRO A 82 -11.63 -20.36 12.18
C PRO A 82 -11.08 -20.29 13.61
N GLU A 83 -10.52 -21.40 14.12
CA GLU A 83 -9.89 -21.49 15.45
C GLU A 83 -8.59 -20.69 15.46
N THR A 84 -7.73 -20.89 14.47
CA THR A 84 -6.47 -20.12 14.31
C THR A 84 -6.74 -18.62 14.26
N LEU A 85 -7.77 -18.18 13.53
CA LEU A 85 -8.14 -16.77 13.44
C LEU A 85 -8.57 -16.14 14.78
N LYS A 86 -9.02 -16.93 15.75
CA LYS A 86 -9.32 -16.45 17.11
C LYS A 86 -8.05 -16.21 17.95
N GLU A 87 -6.96 -16.88 17.59
CA GLU A 87 -5.69 -16.82 18.31
C GLU A 87 -4.77 -15.72 17.82
N ILE A 88 -5.06 -15.07 16.70
CA ILE A 88 -4.20 -14.07 16.06
C ILE A 88 -4.92 -12.73 15.92
N ASP A 89 -4.12 -11.68 15.68
CA ASP A 89 -4.61 -10.32 15.42
C ASP A 89 -4.30 -9.87 13.98
N VAL A 90 -3.24 -10.43 13.36
CA VAL A 90 -2.81 -10.06 11.99
C VAL A 90 -2.36 -11.31 11.23
N LEU A 91 -2.85 -11.45 9.99
CA LEU A 91 -2.31 -12.35 8.98
C LEU A 91 -1.27 -11.60 8.14
N VAL A 92 -0.09 -12.20 7.95
CA VAL A 92 0.94 -11.68 7.05
C VAL A 92 1.25 -12.72 5.99
N PHE A 93 1.11 -12.36 4.71
CA PHE A 93 1.38 -13.24 3.58
C PHE A 93 2.62 -12.78 2.80
N TYR A 94 3.56 -13.68 2.63
CA TYR A 94 4.59 -13.62 1.60
C TYR A 94 4.49 -14.90 0.77
N THR A 95 3.52 -14.94 -0.10
CA THR A 95 3.05 -16.16 -0.76
C THR A 95 3.10 -16.03 -2.27
N THR A 96 3.13 -17.17 -2.98
CA THR A 96 3.13 -17.21 -4.45
C THR A 96 2.27 -18.35 -4.94
N GLY A 97 1.55 -18.15 -6.05
CA GLY A 97 0.83 -19.18 -6.78
C GLY A 97 -0.50 -19.60 -6.15
N ALA A 98 -1.01 -20.77 -6.57
CA ALA A 98 -2.31 -21.27 -6.18
C ALA A 98 -2.25 -21.99 -4.82
N LEU A 99 -2.51 -21.27 -3.74
CA LEU A 99 -2.51 -21.85 -2.40
C LEU A 99 -3.66 -22.82 -2.20
N PRO A 100 -3.48 -23.89 -1.39
CA PRO A 100 -4.53 -24.85 -1.05
C PRO A 100 -5.49 -24.28 0.01
N ILE A 101 -6.11 -23.13 -0.27
CA ILE A 101 -7.11 -22.50 0.58
C ILE A 101 -8.50 -22.82 0.02
N ALA A 102 -9.34 -23.46 0.81
CA ALA A 102 -10.73 -23.71 0.42
C ALA A 102 -11.51 -22.38 0.31
N PRO A 103 -12.46 -22.27 -0.65
CA PRO A 103 -13.26 -21.06 -0.82
C PRO A 103 -13.98 -20.61 0.46
N ALA A 104 -14.49 -21.56 1.25
CA ALA A 104 -15.14 -21.26 2.54
C ALA A 104 -14.16 -20.67 3.57
N THR A 105 -12.92 -21.14 3.59
CA THR A 105 -11.86 -20.57 4.44
C THR A 105 -11.56 -19.12 4.05
N TRP A 106 -11.51 -18.85 2.73
CA TRP A 106 -11.35 -17.48 2.25
C TRP A 106 -12.47 -16.54 2.69
N THR A 107 -13.72 -16.99 2.59
CA THR A 107 -14.87 -16.23 3.09
C THR A 107 -14.73 -15.93 4.59
N THR A 108 -14.30 -16.93 5.37
CA THR A 108 -14.06 -16.77 6.82
C THR A 108 -12.96 -15.76 7.12
N ILE A 109 -11.85 -15.77 6.36
CA ILE A 109 -10.78 -14.77 6.48
C ILE A 109 -11.31 -13.36 6.18
N GLN A 110 -12.08 -13.19 5.10
CA GLN A 110 -12.66 -11.90 4.75
C GLN A 110 -13.59 -11.38 5.85
N ASP A 111 -14.46 -12.23 6.38
CA ASP A 111 -15.43 -11.84 7.43
C ASP A 111 -14.71 -11.49 8.74
N TRP A 112 -13.64 -12.21 9.07
CA TRP A 112 -12.79 -11.90 10.21
C TRP A 112 -12.16 -10.52 10.09
N ILE A 113 -11.63 -10.17 8.91
CA ILE A 113 -11.06 -8.84 8.62
C ILE A 113 -12.18 -7.78 8.59
N LYS A 114 -13.26 -8.00 7.81
CA LYS A 114 -14.37 -7.05 7.65
C LYS A 114 -15.02 -6.69 8.99
N SER A 115 -15.07 -7.63 9.93
CA SER A 115 -15.61 -7.38 11.27
C SER A 115 -14.67 -6.53 12.16
N GLY A 116 -13.43 -6.26 11.75
CA GLY A 116 -12.42 -5.56 12.54
C GLY A 116 -11.76 -6.41 13.61
N LYS A 117 -11.95 -7.73 13.58
CA LYS A 117 -11.31 -8.67 14.53
C LYS A 117 -9.85 -8.89 14.20
N GLY A 118 -9.47 -8.74 12.92
CA GLY A 118 -8.13 -8.92 12.45
C GLY A 118 -7.70 -7.97 11.33
N GLY A 119 -6.39 -7.96 11.06
CA GLY A 119 -5.77 -7.22 9.97
C GLY A 119 -5.00 -8.11 9.00
N PHE A 120 -4.66 -7.56 7.85
CA PHE A 120 -3.92 -8.26 6.81
C PHE A 120 -2.73 -7.45 6.32
N VAL A 121 -1.57 -8.10 6.16
CA VAL A 121 -0.39 -7.53 5.52
C VAL A 121 0.06 -8.46 4.38
N GLY A 122 0.16 -7.93 3.17
CA GLY A 122 0.74 -8.61 2.02
C GLY A 122 2.14 -8.09 1.74
N LEU A 123 3.10 -9.00 1.55
CA LEU A 123 4.48 -8.68 1.24
C LEU A 123 4.82 -9.21 -0.16
N HIS A 124 5.51 -8.40 -0.94
CA HIS A 124 6.08 -8.70 -2.25
C HIS A 124 5.15 -9.55 -3.15
N SER A 125 5.41 -10.84 -3.25
CA SER A 125 4.65 -11.77 -4.11
C SER A 125 3.23 -12.08 -3.64
N ALA A 126 2.77 -11.50 -2.54
CA ALA A 126 1.38 -11.70 -2.11
C ALA A 126 0.35 -11.28 -3.17
N THR A 127 0.70 -10.45 -4.16
CA THR A 127 -0.16 -10.13 -5.32
C THR A 127 -0.09 -11.14 -6.46
N ASP A 128 0.86 -12.09 -6.39
CA ASP A 128 0.98 -13.24 -7.29
C ASP A 128 0.42 -14.53 -6.64
N THR A 129 -0.62 -14.38 -5.87
CA THR A 129 -1.25 -15.44 -5.07
C THR A 129 -2.72 -15.59 -5.46
N GLY A 130 -3.22 -16.80 -5.39
CA GLY A 130 -4.62 -17.11 -5.65
C GLY A 130 -5.03 -18.49 -5.14
N TRP A 131 -6.30 -18.82 -5.30
CA TRP A 131 -6.93 -20.11 -5.03
C TRP A 131 -8.31 -20.16 -5.67
N PRO A 132 -8.99 -21.32 -5.72
CA PRO A 132 -10.35 -21.43 -6.22
C PRO A 132 -11.32 -20.51 -5.47
N TYR A 133 -12.24 -19.90 -6.21
CA TYR A 133 -13.22 -18.94 -5.71
C TYR A 133 -14.64 -19.42 -5.99
N ASP A 134 -15.51 -19.36 -4.99
CA ASP A 134 -16.89 -19.87 -5.04
C ASP A 134 -17.96 -18.79 -5.30
N GLY A 135 -17.55 -17.59 -5.66
CA GLY A 135 -18.45 -16.46 -5.97
C GLY A 135 -18.89 -15.65 -4.75
N ARG A 136 -18.45 -15.98 -3.53
CA ARG A 136 -18.83 -15.25 -2.31
C ARG A 136 -17.76 -14.25 -1.85
N GLY A 137 -18.18 -13.02 -1.59
CA GLY A 137 -17.29 -11.93 -1.19
C GLY A 137 -16.45 -11.44 -2.37
N GLU A 138 -15.24 -10.94 -2.09
CA GLU A 138 -14.27 -10.52 -3.11
C GLU A 138 -13.30 -11.66 -3.43
N THR A 139 -12.84 -11.74 -4.69
CA THR A 139 -11.67 -12.56 -5.02
C THR A 139 -10.45 -12.06 -4.24
N TYR A 140 -9.42 -12.90 -4.07
CA TYR A 140 -8.20 -12.46 -3.40
C TYR A 140 -7.54 -11.26 -4.10
N THR A 141 -7.49 -11.27 -5.43
CA THR A 141 -6.91 -10.17 -6.21
C THR A 141 -7.69 -8.86 -6.07
N ALA A 142 -9.03 -8.93 -6.00
CA ALA A 142 -9.86 -7.75 -5.70
C ALA A 142 -9.69 -7.26 -4.26
N PHE A 143 -9.51 -8.19 -3.31
CA PHE A 143 -9.28 -7.89 -1.90
C PHE A 143 -7.95 -7.17 -1.68
N ILE A 144 -6.84 -7.70 -2.23
CA ILE A 144 -5.52 -7.07 -2.12
C ILE A 144 -5.37 -5.85 -3.05
N ASN A 145 -6.30 -5.69 -3.99
CA ASN A 145 -6.37 -4.60 -4.98
C ASN A 145 -5.20 -4.61 -5.98
N GLY A 146 -4.82 -5.78 -6.46
CA GLY A 146 -3.81 -5.91 -7.50
C GLY A 146 -3.52 -7.37 -7.81
N LYS A 147 -3.27 -7.63 -9.09
CA LYS A 147 -2.80 -8.92 -9.59
C LYS A 147 -1.45 -8.72 -10.25
N PHE A 148 -0.48 -9.52 -9.91
CA PHE A 148 0.82 -9.52 -10.57
C PHE A 148 0.67 -9.58 -12.10
N ALA A 149 1.37 -8.69 -12.79
CA ALA A 149 1.36 -8.58 -14.26
C ALA A 149 2.77 -8.34 -14.83
N GLY A 150 3.78 -8.88 -14.17
CA GLY A 150 5.19 -8.81 -14.55
C GLY A 150 6.00 -7.86 -13.66
N HIS A 151 7.33 -7.97 -13.78
CA HIS A 151 8.31 -7.20 -13.02
C HIS A 151 9.38 -6.61 -13.96
N PRO A 152 9.07 -5.53 -14.70
CA PRO A 152 10.03 -4.93 -15.64
C PRO A 152 11.26 -4.34 -14.94
N TRP A 153 11.18 -4.02 -13.65
CA TRP A 153 12.32 -3.65 -12.80
C TRP A 153 12.68 -4.87 -11.97
N THR A 154 13.70 -5.61 -12.46
CA THR A 154 14.20 -6.84 -11.83
C THR A 154 15.10 -6.54 -10.64
N GLN A 155 15.38 -7.55 -9.84
CA GLN A 155 16.29 -7.46 -8.68
C GLN A 155 17.58 -6.70 -9.03
N GLY A 156 17.96 -5.77 -8.17
CA GLY A 156 19.17 -4.97 -8.34
C GLY A 156 19.04 -3.81 -9.32
N THR A 157 17.90 -3.67 -10.02
CA THR A 157 17.66 -2.49 -10.86
C THR A 157 17.54 -1.25 -9.95
N PRO A 158 18.36 -0.19 -10.18
CA PRO A 158 18.17 1.06 -9.47
C PRO A 158 16.80 1.65 -9.78
N ILE A 159 16.06 1.99 -8.75
CA ILE A 159 14.75 2.61 -8.82
C ILE A 159 14.69 3.82 -7.90
N THR A 160 13.80 4.74 -8.18
CA THR A 160 13.47 5.83 -7.28
C THR A 160 12.04 5.68 -6.80
N ILE A 161 11.84 5.79 -5.49
CA ILE A 161 10.54 5.68 -4.83
C ILE A 161 10.19 7.05 -4.25
N GLN A 162 8.93 7.45 -4.45
CA GLN A 162 8.32 8.62 -3.82
C GLN A 162 7.34 8.18 -2.75
N ALA A 163 7.55 8.67 -1.52
CA ALA A 163 6.60 8.54 -0.43
C ALA A 163 5.51 9.62 -0.54
N LEU A 164 4.26 9.22 -0.43
CA LEU A 164 3.07 10.07 -0.49
C LEU A 164 2.54 10.40 0.91
N GLY A 165 1.60 11.34 1.03
CA GLY A 165 0.90 11.67 2.28
C GLY A 165 1.72 12.44 3.33
N GLY A 166 3.00 12.66 3.11
CA GLY A 166 3.86 13.46 3.98
C GLY A 166 3.92 12.96 5.44
N ALA A 167 3.98 13.89 6.40
CA ALA A 167 4.12 13.58 7.82
C ALA A 167 2.89 12.89 8.44
N SER A 168 1.73 12.92 7.79
CA SER A 168 0.52 12.26 8.27
C SER A 168 0.52 10.74 8.07
N GLU A 169 1.47 10.21 7.28
CA GLU A 169 1.59 8.78 6.99
C GLU A 169 2.56 8.08 7.93
N PRO A 170 2.08 7.38 8.95
CA PRO A 170 2.96 6.73 9.93
C PRO A 170 3.86 5.67 9.30
N MET A 171 3.40 4.93 8.28
CA MET A 171 4.17 3.90 7.60
C MET A 171 5.29 4.46 6.70
N ASN A 172 5.26 5.77 6.41
CA ASN A 172 6.30 6.44 5.61
C ASN A 172 7.32 7.20 6.47
N GLN A 173 7.13 7.32 7.79
CA GLN A 173 8.00 8.14 8.64
C GLN A 173 9.46 7.67 8.69
N ALA A 174 9.71 6.39 8.46
CA ALA A 174 11.07 5.85 8.38
C ALA A 174 11.76 6.14 7.04
N TRP A 175 11.00 6.54 6.00
CA TRP A 175 11.48 6.73 4.66
C TRP A 175 11.67 8.22 4.33
N PRO A 176 12.74 8.58 3.61
CA PRO A 176 12.81 9.90 2.98
C PRO A 176 11.62 10.11 2.04
N ARG A 177 11.25 11.37 1.81
CA ARG A 177 10.17 11.69 0.87
C ARG A 177 10.42 11.14 -0.54
N ARG A 178 11.68 11.13 -0.96
CA ARG A 178 12.16 10.58 -2.23
C ARG A 178 13.49 9.89 -1.98
N PHE A 179 13.64 8.67 -2.46
CA PHE A 179 14.85 7.87 -2.19
C PHE A 179 15.13 6.87 -3.31
N ALA A 180 16.44 6.66 -3.56
CA ALA A 180 16.90 5.57 -4.40
C ALA A 180 16.83 4.24 -3.63
N TYR A 181 16.49 3.17 -4.36
CA TYR A 181 16.44 1.82 -3.83
C TYR A 181 16.88 0.83 -4.92
N ALA A 182 17.15 -0.41 -4.54
CA ALA A 182 17.47 -1.49 -5.48
C ALA A 182 16.59 -2.71 -5.14
N GLU A 183 15.49 -2.87 -5.87
CA GLU A 183 14.50 -3.90 -5.57
C GLU A 183 13.82 -4.36 -6.87
N GLU A 184 13.19 -5.52 -6.82
CA GLU A 184 12.27 -5.93 -7.87
C GLU A 184 10.91 -5.26 -7.68
N ILE A 185 10.38 -4.65 -8.73
CA ILE A 185 9.08 -3.98 -8.66
C ILE A 185 8.09 -4.59 -9.63
N TYR A 186 6.96 -5.00 -9.07
CA TYR A 186 5.82 -5.55 -9.78
C TYR A 186 4.99 -4.46 -10.44
N GLN A 187 4.40 -4.84 -11.55
CA GLN A 187 3.25 -4.15 -12.14
C GLN A 187 2.00 -4.96 -11.89
N TYR A 188 0.87 -4.28 -11.83
CA TYR A 188 -0.39 -4.90 -11.44
C TYR A 188 -1.43 -4.75 -12.54
N ALA A 189 -2.12 -5.84 -12.87
CA ALA A 189 -3.45 -5.81 -13.44
C ALA A 189 -4.48 -5.54 -12.32
N ASP A 190 -5.63 -5.03 -12.72
CA ASP A 190 -6.80 -4.82 -11.83
C ASP A 190 -6.55 -3.89 -10.61
N TYR A 191 -5.48 -3.11 -10.63
CA TYR A 191 -5.27 -2.08 -9.62
C TYR A 191 -6.29 -0.94 -9.77
N ASP A 192 -7.04 -0.67 -8.71
CA ASP A 192 -8.03 0.40 -8.65
C ASP A 192 -7.60 1.47 -7.62
N PRO A 193 -7.10 2.63 -8.08
CA PRO A 193 -6.61 3.69 -7.19
C PRO A 193 -7.71 4.32 -6.33
N THR A 194 -9.01 4.11 -6.66
CA THR A 194 -10.13 4.64 -5.87
C THR A 194 -10.45 3.81 -4.62
N LYS A 195 -9.86 2.61 -4.52
CA LYS A 195 -10.09 1.70 -3.39
C LYS A 195 -9.00 1.71 -2.34
N VAL A 196 -7.87 2.35 -2.64
CA VAL A 196 -6.68 2.29 -1.80
C VAL A 196 -6.06 3.65 -1.56
N ARG A 197 -5.36 3.76 -0.45
CA ARG A 197 -4.43 4.84 -0.18
C ARG A 197 -3.03 4.38 -0.57
N ALA A 198 -2.49 4.91 -1.66
CA ALA A 198 -1.10 4.69 -2.03
C ALA A 198 -0.20 5.45 -1.06
N LEU A 199 0.80 4.75 -0.53
CA LEU A 199 1.79 5.28 0.40
C LEU A 199 3.12 5.54 -0.31
N GLN A 200 3.47 4.69 -1.25
CA GLN A 200 4.72 4.76 -2.01
C GLN A 200 4.44 4.42 -3.47
N VAL A 201 5.05 5.16 -4.37
CA VAL A 201 4.96 4.96 -5.82
C VAL A 201 6.34 5.05 -6.45
N LEU A 202 6.54 4.42 -7.62
CA LEU A 202 7.76 4.68 -8.39
C LEU A 202 7.76 6.12 -8.92
N ASP A 203 8.92 6.76 -8.81
CA ASP A 203 9.21 8.02 -9.49
C ASP A 203 10.00 7.71 -10.77
N PHE A 204 9.36 7.87 -11.91
CA PHE A 204 9.95 7.58 -13.21
C PHE A 204 10.92 8.65 -13.72
N SER A 205 11.11 9.72 -13.00
CA SER A 205 11.89 10.85 -13.49
C SER A 205 13.37 10.55 -13.72
N ASP A 206 13.91 9.47 -13.11
CA ASP A 206 15.34 9.10 -13.20
C ASP A 206 15.58 7.73 -13.82
N MET A 207 14.56 7.05 -14.30
CA MET A 207 14.72 5.69 -14.80
C MET A 207 14.12 5.50 -16.18
N ALA A 208 14.65 4.52 -16.92
CA ALA A 208 14.03 4.09 -18.15
C ALA A 208 12.61 3.59 -17.88
N LEU A 209 11.64 4.17 -18.56
CA LEU A 209 10.27 3.79 -18.41
C LEU A 209 10.00 2.49 -19.16
N LYS A 210 9.49 1.51 -18.45
CA LYS A 210 9.11 0.23 -19.02
C LYS A 210 7.61 0.09 -19.21
N ARG A 211 6.82 0.82 -18.42
CA ARG A 211 5.38 1.01 -18.61
C ARG A 211 4.94 2.37 -18.07
N PRO A 212 4.17 3.14 -18.85
CA PRO A 212 3.90 4.55 -18.57
C PRO A 212 2.63 4.75 -17.75
N TRP A 213 2.62 4.39 -16.48
CA TRP A 213 1.53 4.74 -15.58
C TRP A 213 1.96 4.69 -14.12
N LEU A 214 1.07 5.08 -13.23
CA LEU A 214 1.25 4.91 -11.81
C LEU A 214 1.63 3.47 -11.47
N VAL A 215 2.78 3.28 -10.84
CA VAL A 215 3.21 1.99 -10.28
C VAL A 215 3.27 2.15 -8.76
N PRO A 216 2.22 1.73 -8.05
CA PRO A 216 2.23 1.74 -6.59
C PRO A 216 3.23 0.70 -6.09
N VAL A 217 3.96 1.05 -5.04
CA VAL A 217 4.90 0.17 -4.35
C VAL A 217 4.30 -0.31 -3.04
N THR A 218 3.64 0.59 -2.32
CA THR A 218 2.99 0.28 -1.04
C THR A 218 1.64 0.98 -0.99
N TRP A 219 0.62 0.28 -0.51
CA TRP A 219 -0.70 0.87 -0.27
C TRP A 219 -1.42 0.27 0.92
N THR A 220 -2.40 1.02 1.42
CA THR A 220 -3.33 0.57 2.45
C THR A 220 -4.75 0.56 1.91
N ARG A 221 -5.60 -0.26 2.53
CA ARG A 221 -7.03 -0.37 2.23
C ARG A 221 -7.84 -0.58 3.49
N GLN A 222 -8.96 0.15 3.60
CA GLN A 222 -10.00 -0.17 4.57
C GLN A 222 -10.86 -1.30 4.02
N VAL A 223 -11.07 -2.36 4.81
CA VAL A 223 -11.88 -3.52 4.43
C VAL A 223 -12.95 -3.74 5.50
N GLY A 224 -14.13 -3.15 5.29
CA GLY A 224 -15.15 -3.07 6.36
C GLY A 224 -14.61 -2.30 7.55
N LYS A 225 -14.58 -2.93 8.74
CA LYS A 225 -13.98 -2.36 9.96
C LYS A 225 -12.50 -2.70 10.10
N GLY A 226 -11.98 -3.64 9.33
CA GLY A 226 -10.58 -4.07 9.34
C GLY A 226 -9.71 -3.32 8.33
N ARG A 227 -8.43 -3.64 8.31
CA ARG A 227 -7.40 -2.94 7.55
C ARG A 227 -6.46 -3.90 6.85
N LEU A 228 -6.05 -3.51 5.63
CA LEU A 228 -5.08 -4.21 4.82
C LEU A 228 -3.93 -3.25 4.46
N LEU A 229 -2.70 -3.73 4.53
CA LEU A 229 -1.54 -3.10 3.91
C LEU A 229 -0.89 -4.09 2.94
N TYR A 230 -0.44 -3.59 1.80
CA TYR A 230 0.45 -4.31 0.91
C TYR A 230 1.70 -3.48 0.63
N THR A 231 2.85 -4.14 0.57
CA THR A 231 4.10 -3.56 0.06
C THR A 231 4.78 -4.52 -0.92
N ASN A 232 5.22 -3.97 -2.06
CA ASN A 232 6.01 -4.72 -3.04
C ASN A 232 7.42 -5.03 -2.55
N LEU A 233 7.94 -4.27 -1.58
CA LEU A 233 9.30 -4.46 -1.08
C LEU A 233 9.43 -5.81 -0.38
N GLY A 234 10.66 -6.36 -0.41
CA GLY A 234 10.98 -7.60 0.28
C GLY A 234 11.49 -8.73 -0.61
N HIS A 235 11.65 -8.51 -1.95
CA HIS A 235 12.25 -9.49 -2.86
C HIS A 235 13.73 -9.73 -2.53
N THR A 236 14.47 -8.64 -2.35
CA THR A 236 15.91 -8.69 -2.15
C THR A 236 16.22 -9.05 -0.70
N PRO A 237 17.10 -10.04 -0.42
CA PRO A 237 17.47 -10.39 0.95
C PRO A 237 17.94 -9.23 1.81
N SER A 238 18.73 -8.29 1.23
CA SER A 238 19.20 -7.10 1.95
C SER A 238 18.10 -6.13 2.35
N THR A 239 16.93 -6.15 1.72
CA THR A 239 15.76 -5.37 2.12
C THR A 239 15.31 -5.74 3.55
N TRP A 240 15.45 -7.01 3.94
CA TRP A 240 15.09 -7.50 5.27
C TRP A 240 16.05 -7.00 6.37
N ASP A 241 17.23 -6.51 5.99
CA ASP A 241 18.20 -5.89 6.92
C ASP A 241 18.06 -4.37 6.98
N ASP A 242 17.33 -3.75 6.03
CA ASP A 242 17.10 -2.30 6.02
C ASP A 242 16.24 -1.86 7.22
N PRO A 243 16.75 -1.01 8.12
CA PRO A 243 15.99 -0.56 9.28
C PRO A 243 14.71 0.18 8.93
N ARG A 244 14.63 0.82 7.76
CA ARG A 244 13.43 1.52 7.27
C ARG A 244 12.33 0.52 6.91
N TYR A 245 12.67 -0.55 6.21
CA TYR A 245 11.75 -1.64 5.88
C TYR A 245 11.28 -2.37 7.14
N ARG A 246 12.20 -2.71 8.05
CA ARG A 246 11.88 -3.31 9.35
C ARG A 246 10.91 -2.44 10.15
N ARG A 247 11.12 -1.13 10.17
CA ARG A 247 10.20 -0.19 10.81
C ARG A 247 8.86 -0.15 10.11
N GLN A 248 8.81 -0.14 8.77
CA GLN A 248 7.57 -0.19 8.01
C GLN A 248 6.75 -1.45 8.32
N ILE A 249 7.39 -2.62 8.46
CA ILE A 249 6.71 -3.85 8.89
C ILE A 249 6.09 -3.69 10.28
N VAL A 250 6.83 -3.12 11.25
CA VAL A 250 6.28 -2.87 12.60
C VAL A 250 5.04 -1.98 12.52
N ASP A 251 5.14 -0.89 11.79
CA ASP A 251 4.04 0.07 11.68
C ASP A 251 2.85 -0.51 10.87
N ALA A 252 3.12 -1.33 9.84
CA ALA A 252 2.10 -2.06 9.10
C ALA A 252 1.31 -3.02 10.00
N VAL A 253 1.99 -3.83 10.80
CA VAL A 253 1.37 -4.75 11.77
C VAL A 253 0.56 -3.97 12.81
N ARG A 254 1.11 -2.88 13.36
CA ARG A 254 0.41 -2.04 14.33
C ARG A 254 -0.81 -1.35 13.73
N TRP A 255 -0.70 -0.84 12.51
CA TRP A 255 -1.80 -0.14 11.84
C TRP A 255 -2.93 -1.09 11.46
N THR A 256 -2.61 -2.26 10.90
CA THR A 256 -3.61 -3.27 10.53
C THR A 256 -4.29 -3.89 11.76
N ALA A 257 -3.59 -4.00 12.88
CA ALA A 257 -4.16 -4.40 14.17
C ALA A 257 -4.98 -3.29 14.87
N GLY A 258 -5.09 -2.08 14.27
CA GLY A 258 -5.78 -0.95 14.87
C GLY A 258 -5.05 -0.28 16.04
N ARG A 259 -3.73 -0.53 16.19
CA ARG A 259 -2.90 0.01 17.31
C ARG A 259 -1.97 1.15 16.89
N LEU A 260 -2.04 1.58 15.65
CA LEU A 260 -1.37 2.76 15.15
C LEU A 260 -2.43 3.63 14.44
N PRO A 261 -2.63 4.89 14.84
CA PRO A 261 -3.50 5.80 14.11
C PRO A 261 -2.88 6.13 12.75
N GLY A 262 -3.72 6.52 11.81
CA GLY A 262 -3.32 6.92 10.47
C GLY A 262 -4.49 6.88 9.51
N PRO A 263 -4.44 7.65 8.41
CA PRO A 263 -5.52 7.70 7.44
C PRO A 263 -5.68 6.36 6.74
N ALA A 264 -6.93 6.01 6.43
CA ALA A 264 -7.28 4.80 5.70
C ALA A 264 -8.07 5.13 4.41
N GLN A 265 -8.47 6.39 4.26
CA GLN A 265 -9.24 6.83 3.09
C GLN A 265 -8.36 6.79 1.84
N PRO A 266 -8.89 6.31 0.71
CA PRO A 266 -8.20 6.37 -0.57
C PRO A 266 -7.72 7.79 -0.91
N ASN A 267 -6.61 7.89 -1.65
CA ASN A 267 -6.06 9.17 -2.11
C ASN A 267 -5.94 9.25 -3.65
N PRO A 268 -7.04 9.03 -4.40
CA PRO A 268 -7.00 8.95 -5.86
C PRO A 268 -6.51 10.25 -6.51
N GLN A 269 -6.78 11.41 -5.92
CA GLN A 269 -6.30 12.71 -6.44
C GLN A 269 -4.78 12.83 -6.36
N GLU A 270 -4.18 12.44 -5.22
CA GLU A 270 -2.73 12.44 -5.07
C GLU A 270 -2.07 11.45 -6.04
N GLN A 271 -2.65 10.26 -6.20
CA GLN A 271 -2.21 9.27 -7.18
C GLN A 271 -2.31 9.81 -8.62
N ALA A 272 -3.40 10.52 -8.95
CA ALA A 272 -3.57 11.15 -10.27
C ALA A 272 -2.52 12.22 -10.54
N LEU A 273 -2.17 13.05 -9.56
CA LEU A 273 -1.11 14.06 -9.70
C LEU A 273 0.25 13.41 -10.00
N TRP A 274 0.58 12.29 -9.35
CA TRP A 274 1.80 11.54 -9.65
C TRP A 274 1.77 10.88 -11.03
N ALA A 275 0.63 10.40 -11.48
CA ALA A 275 0.47 9.91 -12.85
C ALA A 275 0.61 11.04 -13.88
N LEU A 276 0.04 12.21 -13.65
CA LEU A 276 0.19 13.41 -14.48
C LEU A 276 1.65 13.89 -14.53
N ARG A 277 2.35 13.88 -13.40
CA ARG A 277 3.80 14.17 -13.35
C ARG A 277 4.58 13.23 -14.27
N SER A 278 4.22 11.95 -14.29
CA SER A 278 4.88 10.96 -15.14
C SER A 278 4.76 11.28 -16.62
N LEU A 279 3.70 11.99 -17.05
CA LEU A 279 3.55 12.45 -18.44
C LEU A 279 4.64 13.43 -18.87
N LEU A 280 5.22 14.19 -17.93
CA LEU A 280 6.28 15.15 -18.23
C LEU A 280 7.59 14.47 -18.63
N ALA A 281 7.79 13.22 -18.24
CA ALA A 281 8.96 12.42 -18.61
C ALA A 281 8.91 11.87 -20.03
N TYR A 282 7.78 12.07 -20.75
CA TYR A 282 7.57 11.45 -22.06
C TYR A 282 7.29 12.44 -23.14
N ASP A 283 8.01 12.27 -24.24
CA ASP A 283 7.72 12.92 -25.53
C ASP A 283 6.93 11.99 -26.46
N ASP A 284 6.95 10.67 -26.21
CA ASP A 284 6.24 9.69 -27.02
C ASP A 284 4.72 9.70 -26.74
N ALA A 285 3.92 9.78 -27.79
CA ALA A 285 2.46 9.84 -27.72
C ALA A 285 1.80 8.57 -27.15
N ARG A 286 2.41 7.39 -27.33
CA ARG A 286 1.87 6.12 -26.82
C ARG A 286 1.79 6.05 -25.29
N PRO A 287 2.88 6.32 -24.57
CA PRO A 287 2.84 6.39 -23.12
C PRO A 287 1.82 7.39 -22.61
N LYS A 288 1.75 8.58 -23.21
CA LYS A 288 0.77 9.60 -22.83
C LYS A 288 -0.66 9.10 -22.90
N ALA A 289 -1.04 8.53 -24.02
CA ALA A 289 -2.40 8.01 -24.22
C ALA A 289 -2.78 6.91 -23.22
N GLU A 290 -1.85 6.06 -22.81
CA GLU A 290 -2.10 5.04 -21.79
C GLU A 290 -2.32 5.66 -20.40
N ILE A 291 -1.49 6.61 -20.01
CA ILE A 291 -1.64 7.30 -18.71
C ILE A 291 -2.96 8.09 -18.70
N GLU A 292 -3.26 8.84 -19.76
CA GLU A 292 -4.49 9.61 -19.89
C GLU A 292 -5.75 8.73 -19.77
N ARG A 293 -5.75 7.56 -20.40
CA ARG A 293 -6.87 6.59 -20.26
C ARG A 293 -7.06 6.12 -18.82
N ARG A 294 -5.97 5.91 -18.09
CA ARG A 294 -6.04 5.49 -16.68
C ARG A 294 -6.48 6.62 -15.77
N ILE A 295 -5.97 7.82 -16.00
CA ILE A 295 -6.40 9.02 -15.28
C ILE A 295 -7.86 9.36 -15.56
N ALA A 296 -8.35 9.12 -16.78
CA ALA A 296 -9.75 9.35 -17.14
C ALA A 296 -10.75 8.54 -16.29
N ARG A 297 -10.33 7.42 -15.69
CA ARG A 297 -11.15 6.70 -14.71
C ARG A 297 -11.36 7.50 -13.44
N LEU A 298 -10.33 8.22 -12.99
CA LEU A 298 -10.41 9.12 -11.83
C LEU A 298 -11.22 10.37 -12.15
N ALA A 299 -11.16 10.85 -13.41
CA ALA A 299 -11.94 11.99 -13.90
C ALA A 299 -13.46 11.79 -13.83
N LYS A 300 -13.94 10.54 -13.87
CA LYS A 300 -15.38 10.26 -13.72
C LYS A 300 -15.92 10.69 -12.36
N ALA A 301 -15.07 10.72 -11.34
CA ALA A 301 -15.44 11.19 -10.01
C ALA A 301 -15.46 12.71 -9.92
N ASP A 302 -14.50 13.39 -10.56
CA ASP A 302 -14.40 14.87 -10.59
C ASP A 302 -13.65 15.35 -11.85
N PRO A 303 -14.35 15.49 -12.99
CA PRO A 303 -13.73 15.91 -14.26
C PRO A 303 -13.16 17.32 -14.21
N ALA A 304 -13.80 18.23 -13.48
CA ALA A 304 -13.38 19.64 -13.43
C ALA A 304 -12.06 19.77 -12.65
N TRP A 305 -11.98 19.09 -11.51
CA TRP A 305 -10.74 19.04 -10.71
C TRP A 305 -9.58 18.46 -11.52
N LEU A 306 -9.80 17.34 -12.22
CA LEU A 306 -8.75 16.69 -12.98
C LEU A 306 -8.29 17.54 -14.17
N GLY A 307 -9.22 18.22 -14.85
CA GLY A 307 -8.91 19.13 -15.95
C GLY A 307 -8.01 20.28 -15.52
N ASP A 308 -8.32 20.92 -14.40
CA ASP A 308 -7.48 21.97 -13.79
C ASP A 308 -6.11 21.43 -13.37
N ALA A 309 -6.07 20.30 -12.66
CA ALA A 309 -4.84 19.67 -12.23
C ALA A 309 -3.93 19.30 -13.41
N ALA A 310 -4.49 18.72 -14.46
CA ALA A 310 -3.75 18.34 -15.67
C ALA A 310 -3.13 19.56 -16.37
N ALA A 311 -3.89 20.64 -16.55
CA ALA A 311 -3.40 21.88 -17.15
C ALA A 311 -2.26 22.49 -16.31
N ARG A 312 -2.40 22.51 -15.00
CA ARG A 312 -1.41 23.08 -14.07
C ARG A 312 -0.13 22.24 -14.02
N VAL A 313 -0.21 20.91 -14.02
CA VAL A 313 0.97 20.04 -14.10
C VAL A 313 1.66 20.24 -15.45
N ALA A 314 0.92 20.32 -16.56
CA ALA A 314 1.48 20.57 -17.88
C ALA A 314 2.22 21.92 -17.96
N ALA A 315 1.76 22.94 -17.26
CA ALA A 315 2.43 24.25 -17.18
C ALA A 315 3.81 24.21 -16.51
N LEU A 316 4.12 23.16 -15.75
CA LEU A 316 5.45 22.94 -15.17
C LEU A 316 6.46 22.33 -16.15
N ARG A 317 6.04 21.97 -17.37
CA ARG A 317 6.92 21.36 -18.38
C ARG A 317 8.22 22.12 -18.62
N PRO A 318 8.28 23.45 -18.67
CA PRO A 318 9.53 24.19 -18.86
C PRO A 318 10.55 23.98 -17.73
N LEU A 319 10.10 23.61 -16.53
CA LEU A 319 10.97 23.32 -15.38
C LEU A 319 11.42 21.86 -15.33
N TRP A 320 10.87 20.99 -16.19
CA TRP A 320 11.26 19.59 -16.23
C TRP A 320 12.69 19.46 -16.76
N PRO A 321 13.58 18.77 -16.03
CA PRO A 321 14.99 18.69 -16.42
C PRO A 321 15.16 17.98 -17.75
N ALA A 322 15.95 18.59 -18.64
CA ALA A 322 16.22 18.04 -19.96
C ALA A 322 17.11 16.79 -19.94
N LYS A 323 17.91 16.62 -18.86
CA LYS A 323 18.81 15.47 -18.65
C LYS A 323 18.66 14.95 -17.23
N PRO A 324 18.93 13.66 -16.98
CA PRO A 324 18.83 13.06 -15.64
C PRO A 324 19.65 13.80 -14.56
N ASP A 325 20.84 14.29 -14.92
CA ASP A 325 21.77 14.95 -14.00
C ASP A 325 21.51 16.46 -13.83
N SER A 326 20.46 17.00 -14.47
CA SER A 326 20.11 18.41 -14.33
C SER A 326 19.53 18.71 -12.94
N ASP A 327 19.73 19.96 -12.48
CA ASP A 327 19.13 20.42 -11.22
C ASP A 327 17.59 20.32 -11.29
N ARG A 328 17.02 19.59 -10.37
CA ARG A 328 15.58 19.36 -10.25
C ARG A 328 14.91 20.23 -9.22
N ALA A 329 15.67 20.93 -8.40
CA ALA A 329 15.13 21.70 -7.29
C ALA A 329 14.04 22.71 -7.72
N PRO A 330 14.19 23.46 -8.85
CA PRO A 330 13.12 24.35 -9.30
C PRO A 330 11.80 23.63 -9.62
N PHE A 331 11.89 22.50 -10.32
CA PHE A 331 10.72 21.69 -10.63
C PHE A 331 10.09 21.10 -9.36
N GLU A 332 10.88 20.49 -8.47
CA GLU A 332 10.38 19.86 -7.25
C GLU A 332 9.72 20.88 -6.32
N THR A 333 10.25 22.09 -6.23
CA THR A 333 9.67 23.17 -5.46
C THR A 333 8.32 23.58 -6.02
N ALA A 334 8.24 23.83 -7.33
CA ALA A 334 7.00 24.24 -8.00
C ALA A 334 5.95 23.12 -7.96
N TYR A 335 6.34 21.87 -8.17
CA TYR A 335 5.44 20.74 -8.11
C TYR A 335 4.91 20.50 -6.68
N SER A 336 5.74 20.64 -5.65
CA SER A 336 5.30 20.50 -4.26
C SER A 336 4.30 21.58 -3.84
N ALA A 337 4.49 22.81 -4.31
CA ALA A 337 3.53 23.89 -4.09
C ALA A 337 2.19 23.60 -4.78
N LEU A 338 2.24 23.17 -6.05
CA LEU A 338 1.07 22.75 -6.82
C LEU A 338 0.32 21.62 -6.12
N LEU A 339 1.03 20.56 -5.70
CA LEU A 339 0.46 19.41 -5.02
C LEU A 339 -0.32 19.84 -3.76
N THR A 340 0.29 20.68 -2.94
CA THR A 340 -0.34 21.19 -1.72
C THR A 340 -1.63 21.97 -2.02
N GLU A 341 -1.59 22.86 -2.99
CA GLU A 341 -2.75 23.69 -3.35
C GLU A 341 -3.90 22.88 -3.94
N VAL A 342 -3.59 21.96 -4.88
CA VAL A 342 -4.62 21.18 -5.58
C VAL A 342 -5.27 20.17 -4.64
N LEU A 343 -4.50 19.58 -3.73
CA LEU A 343 -5.06 18.65 -2.73
C LEU A 343 -5.89 19.36 -1.66
N ALA A 344 -5.52 20.59 -1.28
CA ALA A 344 -6.33 21.39 -0.34
C ALA A 344 -7.73 21.69 -0.89
N LYS A 345 -7.85 21.92 -2.22
CA LYS A 345 -9.14 22.16 -2.88
C LYS A 345 -10.02 20.90 -2.98
N SER A 346 -9.46 19.72 -2.93
CA SER A 346 -10.20 18.46 -2.98
C SER A 346 -10.72 17.98 -1.61
N ALA A 347 -10.29 18.62 -0.53
CA ALA A 347 -10.69 18.30 0.83
C ALA A 347 -11.95 19.07 1.30
N ASN A 348 -12.40 20.05 0.51
CA ASN A 348 -13.62 20.82 0.71
C ASN A 348 -14.74 20.35 -0.22
#